data_c61188dd712794a87d0e8d612a39611c
#
_entry.id   c61188dd712794a87d0e8d612a39611c
#
_cell.length_a   1.000
_cell.length_b   1.000
_cell.length_c   1.000
_cell.angle_alpha   90.00
_cell.angle_beta   90.00
_cell.angle_gamma   90.00
#
_symmetry.space_group_name_H-M   'P 1'
#
loop_
_entity.id
_entity.type
_entity.pdbx_description
1 polymer ?
#
loop_
_entity_poly.entity_id
_entity_poly.type
_entity_poly.pdbx_seq_one_letter_code
_entity_poly.pdbx_strand_id
1 'polypeptide(L)'
;MQKFLFERWKDKVTYWITVNEINVLGGYWTLGLASNHRKTGAHSNQGETPLEDAGIKFQSIHHMLVASAMANKMAREINPHFMLGTMCALSGIYPATCHPDDVFGAYEFRRKALMFSDVTCRGYYPNYAQAIFDEYNFKLKMEPEDEKWLKENTSDYLAFSYYRTTAFDRFSPNTTTTGGQQASPNPYLEKTPWGWPIDPEGLRFVLNELYDRYQKPLFIVENGMGNDDILENNEIHDDYRISYIRNHIKELKKAIEIDRVDVLGYTPWGCIDIVSAGTGEMKKRYGFVYVDLDDLGKGSLKRIKKDSFLLV
;
A
#
# COMPACT_ATOMS: atom_id res chain seq x y z
N MET A 1 2.38 -6.51 -22.92
CA MET A 1 2.17 -5.09 -22.53
C MET A 1 3.42 -4.51 -21.86
N GLN A 2 3.96 -5.07 -20.79
CA GLN A 2 5.15 -4.52 -20.09
C GLN A 2 6.37 -4.34 -21.00
N LYS A 3 6.73 -5.33 -21.84
CA LYS A 3 7.82 -5.22 -22.81
C LYS A 3 7.70 -3.98 -23.69
N PHE A 4 6.50 -3.74 -24.24
CA PHE A 4 6.23 -2.57 -25.07
C PHE A 4 6.44 -1.26 -24.31
N LEU A 5 6.03 -1.19 -23.04
CA LEU A 5 6.22 0.00 -22.21
C LEU A 5 7.71 0.25 -21.92
N PHE A 6 8.47 -0.79 -21.57
CA PHE A 6 9.90 -0.69 -21.32
C PHE A 6 10.66 -0.21 -22.56
N GLU A 7 10.37 -0.81 -23.74
CA GLU A 7 10.98 -0.39 -25.00
C GLU A 7 10.60 1.04 -25.40
N ARG A 8 9.31 1.41 -25.23
CA ARG A 8 8.79 2.73 -25.63
C ARG A 8 9.36 3.88 -24.80
N TRP A 9 9.61 3.63 -23.50
CA TRP A 9 9.96 4.68 -22.55
C TRP A 9 11.38 4.51 -21.98
N LYS A 10 12.21 3.65 -22.57
CA LYS A 10 13.54 3.28 -22.05
C LYS A 10 14.48 4.47 -21.82
N ASP A 11 14.32 5.55 -22.56
CA ASP A 11 15.18 6.74 -22.47
C ASP A 11 14.55 7.88 -21.65
N LYS A 12 13.35 7.67 -21.06
CA LYS A 12 12.59 8.69 -20.37
C LYS A 12 12.19 8.32 -18.94
N VAL A 13 12.06 7.03 -18.65
CA VAL A 13 11.61 6.53 -17.34
C VAL A 13 12.68 5.63 -16.76
N THR A 14 13.17 5.98 -15.57
CA THR A 14 14.17 5.19 -14.84
C THR A 14 13.52 4.26 -13.81
N TYR A 15 12.52 4.73 -13.09
CA TYR A 15 11.88 4.00 -11.99
C TYR A 15 10.60 3.32 -12.45
N TRP A 16 10.51 2.01 -12.25
CA TRP A 16 9.37 1.21 -12.65
C TRP A 16 8.81 0.41 -11.48
N ILE A 17 7.50 0.36 -11.37
CA ILE A 17 6.78 -0.49 -10.43
C ILE A 17 6.01 -1.52 -11.24
N THR A 18 6.26 -2.80 -11.00
CA THR A 18 5.68 -3.90 -11.76
C THR A 18 4.25 -4.22 -11.36
N VAL A 19 3.94 -4.12 -10.06
CA VAL A 19 2.61 -4.40 -9.48
C VAL A 19 2.32 -3.39 -8.38
N ASN A 20 1.11 -2.81 -8.42
CA ASN A 20 0.62 -1.91 -7.39
C ASN A 20 0.03 -2.70 -6.22
N GLU A 21 0.41 -2.36 -4.99
CA GLU A 21 -0.14 -2.89 -3.73
C GLU A 21 -0.40 -4.41 -3.73
N ILE A 22 0.61 -5.19 -4.12
CA ILE A 22 0.48 -6.64 -4.29
C ILE A 22 -0.10 -7.37 -3.07
N ASN A 23 0.15 -6.88 -1.88
CA ASN A 23 -0.32 -7.48 -0.63
C ASN A 23 -1.81 -7.23 -0.33
N VAL A 24 -2.45 -6.23 -0.94
CA VAL A 24 -3.89 -5.95 -0.78
C VAL A 24 -4.75 -6.48 -1.92
N LEU A 25 -4.14 -7.06 -2.95
CA LEU A 25 -4.90 -7.69 -4.05
C LEU A 25 -5.90 -8.74 -3.56
N GLY A 26 -5.62 -9.33 -2.42
CA GLY A 26 -6.58 -10.18 -1.74
C GLY A 26 -7.84 -9.47 -1.23
N GLY A 27 -7.78 -8.17 -0.92
CA GLY A 27 -8.94 -7.36 -0.58
C GLY A 27 -9.77 -6.99 -1.80
N TYR A 28 -9.14 -6.86 -2.97
CA TYR A 28 -9.80 -6.63 -4.26
C TYR A 28 -10.22 -7.92 -4.97
N TRP A 29 -10.25 -9.02 -4.25
CA TRP A 29 -10.66 -10.34 -4.73
C TRP A 29 -12.00 -10.32 -5.46
N THR A 30 -12.98 -9.64 -4.91
CA THR A 30 -14.31 -9.49 -5.48
C THR A 30 -14.32 -8.76 -6.82
N LEU A 31 -13.29 -7.98 -7.13
CA LEU A 31 -13.12 -7.31 -8.42
C LEU A 31 -12.46 -8.22 -9.46
N GLY A 32 -12.04 -9.42 -9.08
CA GLY A 32 -11.37 -10.37 -9.98
C GLY A 32 -9.99 -9.91 -10.46
N LEU A 33 -9.35 -8.97 -9.76
CA LEU A 33 -8.07 -8.41 -10.18
C LEU A 33 -6.91 -9.42 -10.09
N ALA A 34 -7.02 -10.39 -9.18
CA ALA A 34 -5.98 -11.42 -8.98
C ALA A 34 -6.41 -12.80 -9.50
N SER A 35 -7.66 -13.01 -9.89
CA SER A 35 -8.17 -14.28 -10.38
C SER A 35 -9.46 -14.12 -11.19
N ASN A 36 -9.84 -15.16 -11.90
CA ASN A 36 -11.11 -15.24 -12.61
C ASN A 36 -12.32 -15.53 -11.72
N HIS A 37 -12.13 -15.73 -10.42
CA HIS A 37 -13.20 -15.95 -9.49
C HIS A 37 -13.92 -14.65 -9.15
N ARG A 38 -15.12 -14.49 -9.64
CA ARG A 38 -16.05 -13.44 -9.22
C ARG A 38 -17.10 -14.07 -8.31
N LYS A 39 -17.08 -13.77 -7.03
CA LYS A 39 -18.28 -13.93 -6.21
C LYS A 39 -19.14 -12.69 -6.37
N THR A 40 -20.30 -12.85 -6.99
CA THR A 40 -21.29 -11.81 -7.17
C THR A 40 -21.79 -11.30 -5.83
N GLY A 41 -21.76 -9.99 -5.60
CA GLY A 41 -22.45 -9.32 -4.50
C GLY A 41 -21.62 -8.79 -3.35
N ALA A 42 -20.30 -8.96 -3.34
CA ALA A 42 -19.46 -8.33 -2.32
C ALA A 42 -18.90 -7.00 -2.81
N HIS A 43 -19.49 -5.91 -2.38
CA HIS A 43 -19.01 -4.54 -2.63
C HIS A 43 -18.01 -4.06 -1.58
N SER A 44 -17.37 -4.93 -0.82
CA SER A 44 -16.55 -4.46 0.28
C SER A 44 -15.17 -5.09 0.29
N ASN A 45 -14.18 -4.22 0.38
CA ASN A 45 -12.86 -4.53 0.92
C ASN A 45 -12.94 -4.93 2.41
N GLN A 46 -14.12 -5.16 2.98
CA GLN A 46 -14.41 -5.27 4.40
C GLN A 46 -14.87 -6.67 4.83
N GLY A 47 -14.90 -7.64 3.94
CA GLY A 47 -15.26 -9.01 4.30
C GLY A 47 -14.04 -9.87 4.57
N GLU A 48 -14.12 -10.73 5.58
CA GLU A 48 -13.19 -11.86 5.71
C GLU A 48 -13.22 -12.67 4.41
N THR A 49 -12.04 -12.97 3.87
CA THR A 49 -11.96 -13.93 2.77
C THR A 49 -12.34 -15.29 3.35
N PRO A 50 -13.38 -15.97 2.83
CA PRO A 50 -13.69 -17.32 3.29
C PRO A 50 -12.46 -18.21 3.21
N LEU A 51 -12.28 -19.13 4.16
CA LEU A 51 -11.11 -20.03 4.20
C LEU A 51 -10.88 -20.76 2.86
N GLU A 52 -11.97 -21.15 2.19
CA GLU A 52 -11.94 -21.78 0.88
C GLU A 52 -11.40 -20.88 -0.26
N ASP A 53 -11.51 -19.57 -0.11
CA ASP A 53 -11.02 -18.59 -1.10
C ASP A 53 -9.59 -18.12 -0.79
N ALA A 54 -9.12 -18.30 0.43
CA ALA A 54 -7.78 -17.86 0.85
C ALA A 54 -6.68 -18.55 0.04
N GLY A 55 -6.84 -19.83 -0.25
CA GLY A 55 -5.90 -20.59 -1.07
C GLY A 55 -5.80 -20.05 -2.49
N ILE A 56 -6.93 -19.71 -3.12
CA ILE A 56 -6.95 -19.12 -4.47
C ILE A 56 -6.26 -17.75 -4.45
N LYS A 57 -6.49 -16.97 -3.39
CA LYS A 57 -5.85 -15.67 -3.18
C LYS A 57 -4.34 -15.79 -3.11
N PHE A 58 -3.81 -16.66 -2.24
CA PHE A 58 -2.37 -16.86 -2.12
C PHE A 58 -1.73 -17.37 -3.40
N GLN A 59 -2.38 -18.31 -4.09
CA GLN A 59 -1.90 -18.81 -5.38
C GLN A 59 -1.89 -17.71 -6.45
N SER A 60 -2.92 -16.88 -6.52
CA SER A 60 -2.97 -15.76 -7.47
C SER A 60 -1.88 -14.74 -7.22
N ILE A 61 -1.63 -14.41 -5.94
CA ILE A 61 -0.55 -13.49 -5.57
C ILE A 61 0.82 -14.11 -5.91
N HIS A 62 1.01 -15.42 -5.70
CA HIS A 62 2.22 -16.11 -6.10
C HIS A 62 2.49 -15.94 -7.61
N HIS A 63 1.50 -16.18 -8.46
CA HIS A 63 1.64 -15.97 -9.90
C HIS A 63 2.00 -14.52 -10.25
N MET A 64 1.47 -13.53 -9.50
CA MET A 64 1.83 -12.13 -9.70
C MET A 64 3.25 -11.80 -9.25
N LEU A 65 3.74 -12.44 -8.16
CA LEU A 65 5.13 -12.31 -7.71
C LEU A 65 6.09 -12.86 -8.77
N VAL A 66 5.80 -14.03 -9.32
CA VAL A 66 6.59 -14.63 -10.40
C VAL A 66 6.54 -13.76 -11.65
N ALA A 67 5.36 -13.28 -12.06
CA ALA A 67 5.21 -12.38 -13.21
C ALA A 67 5.97 -11.06 -13.01
N SER A 68 6.01 -10.53 -11.78
CA SER A 68 6.81 -9.35 -11.43
C SER A 68 8.32 -9.63 -11.60
N ALA A 69 8.80 -10.77 -11.12
CA ALA A 69 10.19 -11.18 -11.28
C ALA A 69 10.58 -11.38 -12.77
N MET A 70 9.70 -11.99 -13.56
CA MET A 70 9.90 -12.11 -15.02
C MET A 70 9.95 -10.75 -15.72
N ALA A 71 9.10 -9.80 -15.28
CA ALA A 71 9.11 -8.43 -15.80
C ALA A 71 10.42 -7.70 -15.43
N ASN A 72 10.93 -7.89 -14.22
CA ASN A 72 12.22 -7.33 -13.81
C ASN A 72 13.37 -7.82 -14.69
N LYS A 73 13.43 -9.13 -14.98
CA LYS A 73 14.43 -9.67 -15.90
C LYS A 73 14.32 -9.04 -17.28
N MET A 74 13.13 -9.02 -17.85
CA MET A 74 12.87 -8.44 -19.16
C MET A 74 13.26 -6.95 -19.22
N ALA A 75 12.95 -6.19 -18.18
CA ALA A 75 13.30 -4.78 -18.09
C ALA A 75 14.82 -4.58 -18.09
N ARG A 76 15.57 -5.36 -17.30
CA ARG A 76 17.06 -5.29 -17.27
C ARG A 76 17.72 -5.68 -18.59
N GLU A 77 17.12 -6.59 -19.34
CA GLU A 77 17.57 -6.95 -20.70
C GLU A 77 17.38 -5.79 -21.70
N ILE A 78 16.34 -4.97 -21.51
CA ILE A 78 16.07 -3.80 -22.36
C ILE A 78 16.94 -2.61 -21.98
N ASN A 79 17.04 -2.33 -20.69
CA ASN A 79 17.89 -1.26 -20.16
C ASN A 79 18.40 -1.63 -18.75
N PRO A 80 19.70 -1.93 -18.59
CA PRO A 80 20.29 -2.30 -17.30
C PRO A 80 20.32 -1.17 -16.27
N HIS A 81 20.03 0.07 -16.67
CA HIS A 81 19.95 1.22 -15.75
C HIS A 81 18.55 1.44 -15.18
N PHE A 82 17.58 0.63 -15.54
CA PHE A 82 16.26 0.69 -14.91
C PHE A 82 16.34 0.31 -13.42
N MET A 83 15.65 1.08 -12.60
CA MET A 83 15.39 0.80 -11.21
C MET A 83 14.01 0.15 -11.09
N LEU A 84 13.97 -1.08 -10.62
CA LEU A 84 12.77 -1.92 -10.63
C LEU A 84 12.26 -2.12 -9.20
N GLY A 85 11.03 -1.73 -8.94
CA GLY A 85 10.37 -1.83 -7.67
C GLY A 85 9.11 -2.68 -7.69
N THR A 86 8.71 -3.12 -6.53
CA THR A 86 7.37 -3.67 -6.27
C THR A 86 6.74 -2.83 -5.18
N MET A 87 5.44 -2.57 -5.28
CA MET A 87 4.74 -1.75 -4.33
C MET A 87 3.88 -2.59 -3.40
N CYS A 88 3.94 -2.27 -2.11
CA CYS A 88 3.11 -2.82 -1.06
C CYS A 88 2.36 -1.71 -0.31
N ALA A 89 1.13 -1.98 0.12
CA ALA A 89 0.46 -1.14 1.11
C ALA A 89 0.98 -1.50 2.50
N LEU A 90 1.67 -0.59 3.15
CA LEU A 90 2.30 -0.86 4.43
C LEU A 90 1.88 0.16 5.49
N SER A 91 1.37 -0.36 6.60
CA SER A 91 0.98 0.42 7.78
C SER A 91 1.86 0.03 8.96
N GLY A 92 2.14 0.95 9.86
CA GLY A 92 2.70 0.61 11.17
C GLY A 92 1.64 -0.14 12.00
N ILE A 93 2.08 -1.15 12.75
CA ILE A 93 1.20 -1.93 13.63
C ILE A 93 1.79 -1.89 15.04
N TYR A 94 1.07 -1.22 15.93
CA TYR A 94 1.47 -1.10 17.33
C TYR A 94 0.78 -2.16 18.19
N PRO A 95 1.39 -2.65 19.28
CA PRO A 95 0.64 -3.34 20.30
C PRO A 95 -0.28 -2.33 21.03
N ALA A 96 -1.52 -2.72 21.33
CA ALA A 96 -2.44 -1.87 22.12
C ALA A 96 -1.94 -1.64 23.53
N THR A 97 -1.24 -2.63 24.09
CA THR A 97 -0.57 -2.56 25.41
C THR A 97 0.80 -3.22 25.37
N CYS A 98 1.59 -3.02 26.42
CA CYS A 98 2.86 -3.74 26.61
C CYS A 98 2.68 -5.21 27.06
N HIS A 99 1.47 -5.73 27.11
CA HIS A 99 1.26 -7.14 27.44
C HIS A 99 1.89 -8.03 26.35
N PRO A 100 2.60 -9.12 26.73
CA PRO A 100 3.30 -9.98 25.76
C PRO A 100 2.44 -10.48 24.61
N ASP A 101 1.17 -10.80 24.84
CA ASP A 101 0.26 -11.23 23.77
C ASP A 101 -0.09 -10.12 22.78
N ASP A 102 -0.23 -8.87 23.23
CA ASP A 102 -0.43 -7.75 22.32
C ASP A 102 0.82 -7.45 21.50
N VAL A 103 1.99 -7.51 22.15
CA VAL A 103 3.28 -7.30 21.49
C VAL A 103 3.53 -8.39 20.44
N PHE A 104 3.31 -9.65 20.80
CA PHE A 104 3.54 -10.77 19.88
C PHE A 104 2.49 -10.80 18.77
N GLY A 105 1.22 -10.52 19.07
CA GLY A 105 0.17 -10.43 18.08
C GLY A 105 0.40 -9.29 17.06
N ALA A 106 0.85 -8.12 17.52
CA ALA A 106 1.26 -7.04 16.62
C ALA A 106 2.42 -7.45 15.71
N TYR A 107 3.39 -8.18 16.24
CA TYR A 107 4.52 -8.72 15.48
C TYR A 107 4.07 -9.74 14.41
N GLU A 108 3.20 -10.70 14.77
CA GLU A 108 2.66 -11.67 13.82
C GLU A 108 1.85 -11.01 12.72
N PHE A 109 1.01 -10.06 13.11
CA PHE A 109 0.22 -9.29 12.17
C PHE A 109 1.11 -8.52 11.18
N ARG A 110 2.20 -7.93 11.67
CA ARG A 110 3.21 -7.26 10.86
C ARG A 110 3.89 -8.21 9.87
N ARG A 111 4.23 -9.42 10.30
CA ARG A 111 4.82 -10.45 9.43
C ARG A 111 3.89 -10.83 8.27
N LYS A 112 2.58 -10.95 8.51
CA LYS A 112 1.59 -11.21 7.46
C LYS A 112 1.60 -10.11 6.39
N ALA A 113 1.68 -8.85 6.80
CA ALA A 113 1.77 -7.72 5.87
C ALA A 113 3.09 -7.69 5.07
N LEU A 114 4.21 -8.06 5.71
CA LEU A 114 5.54 -8.02 5.11
C LEU A 114 5.91 -9.23 4.26
N MET A 115 5.15 -10.33 4.31
CA MET A 115 5.46 -11.56 3.58
C MET A 115 5.72 -11.31 2.09
N PHE A 116 4.94 -10.47 1.46
CA PHE A 116 5.05 -10.20 0.01
C PHE A 116 6.26 -9.33 -0.33
N SER A 117 6.55 -8.33 0.49
CA SER A 117 7.77 -7.53 0.37
C SER A 117 9.03 -8.37 0.67
N ASP A 118 8.95 -9.35 1.58
CA ASP A 118 10.04 -10.30 1.78
C ASP A 118 10.34 -11.08 0.48
N VAL A 119 9.32 -11.59 -0.19
CA VAL A 119 9.51 -12.32 -1.45
C VAL A 119 10.12 -11.43 -2.52
N THR A 120 9.60 -10.23 -2.72
CA THR A 120 10.10 -9.35 -3.79
C THR A 120 11.48 -8.76 -3.51
N CYS A 121 11.81 -8.50 -2.24
CA CYS A 121 13.10 -7.91 -1.85
C CYS A 121 14.19 -8.95 -1.63
N ARG A 122 13.85 -10.17 -1.14
CA ARG A 122 14.80 -11.23 -0.78
C ARG A 122 14.85 -12.38 -1.78
N GLY A 123 13.80 -12.55 -2.60
CA GLY A 123 13.71 -13.57 -3.63
C GLY A 123 13.24 -14.96 -3.16
N TYR A 124 12.67 -15.05 -1.96
CA TYR A 124 12.15 -16.32 -1.42
C TYR A 124 11.06 -16.07 -0.39
N TYR A 125 10.21 -17.07 -0.19
CA TYR A 125 9.22 -17.07 0.88
C TYR A 125 9.92 -17.21 2.24
N PRO A 126 9.63 -16.31 3.20
CA PRO A 126 10.21 -16.44 4.55
C PRO A 126 9.70 -17.71 5.25
N ASN A 127 10.44 -18.18 6.24
CA ASN A 127 10.09 -19.40 7.00
C ASN A 127 8.69 -19.35 7.62
N TYR A 128 8.22 -18.19 8.02
CA TYR A 128 6.89 -18.01 8.61
C TYR A 128 5.74 -18.03 7.58
N ALA A 129 6.03 -17.98 6.28
CA ALA A 129 5.00 -18.06 5.25
C ALA A 129 4.24 -19.41 5.33
N GLN A 130 4.95 -20.50 5.63
CA GLN A 130 4.31 -21.80 5.79
C GLN A 130 3.29 -21.80 6.93
N ALA A 131 3.63 -21.20 8.08
CA ALA A 131 2.67 -21.07 9.20
C ALA A 131 1.42 -20.29 8.80
N ILE A 132 1.57 -19.25 7.99
CA ILE A 132 0.43 -18.48 7.44
C ILE A 132 -0.42 -19.38 6.51
N PHE A 133 0.22 -20.13 5.62
CA PHE A 133 -0.51 -21.06 4.72
C PHE A 133 -1.23 -22.16 5.48
N ASP A 134 -0.63 -22.68 6.54
CA ASP A 134 -1.22 -23.74 7.39
C ASP A 134 -2.48 -23.25 8.13
N GLU A 135 -2.52 -21.97 8.58
CA GLU A 135 -3.72 -21.35 9.15
C GLU A 135 -4.94 -21.43 8.20
N TYR A 136 -4.71 -21.40 6.90
CA TYR A 136 -5.73 -21.47 5.87
C TYR A 136 -5.86 -22.84 5.21
N ASN A 137 -5.18 -23.87 5.76
CA ASN A 137 -5.11 -25.21 5.16
C ASN A 137 -4.75 -25.18 3.67
N PHE A 138 -3.80 -24.31 3.31
CA PHE A 138 -3.39 -24.05 1.94
C PHE A 138 -1.99 -24.59 1.66
N LYS A 139 -1.83 -25.24 0.51
CA LYS A 139 -0.54 -25.67 0.00
C LYS A 139 -0.21 -24.90 -1.28
N LEU A 140 0.83 -24.08 -1.22
CA LEU A 140 1.31 -23.32 -2.38
C LEU A 140 1.79 -24.29 -3.47
N LYS A 141 1.30 -24.09 -4.68
CA LYS A 141 1.79 -24.78 -5.88
C LYS A 141 2.79 -23.88 -6.59
N MET A 142 4.00 -24.37 -6.75
CA MET A 142 5.09 -23.71 -7.45
C MET A 142 5.51 -24.56 -8.65
N GLU A 143 5.76 -23.90 -9.77
CA GLU A 143 6.42 -24.53 -10.92
C GLU A 143 7.93 -24.66 -10.66
N PRO A 144 8.63 -25.59 -11.31
CA PRO A 144 10.06 -25.84 -11.05
C PRO A 144 10.98 -24.63 -11.17
N GLU A 145 10.63 -23.66 -12.03
CA GLU A 145 11.42 -22.45 -12.28
C GLU A 145 11.05 -21.27 -11.37
N ASP A 146 9.95 -21.34 -10.60
CA ASP A 146 9.43 -20.18 -9.84
C ASP A 146 10.43 -19.69 -8.79
N GLU A 147 11.07 -20.60 -8.06
CA GLU A 147 12.09 -20.22 -7.07
C GLU A 147 13.27 -19.48 -7.71
N LYS A 148 13.69 -19.93 -8.88
CA LYS A 148 14.77 -19.31 -9.64
C LYS A 148 14.36 -17.91 -10.10
N TRP A 149 13.14 -17.78 -10.68
CA TRP A 149 12.64 -16.47 -11.10
C TRP A 149 12.63 -15.47 -9.94
N LEU A 150 12.08 -15.84 -8.80
CA LEU A 150 12.01 -14.99 -7.62
C LEU A 150 13.40 -14.61 -7.11
N LYS A 151 14.32 -15.58 -6.98
CA LYS A 151 15.64 -15.40 -6.41
C LYS A 151 16.55 -14.51 -7.26
N GLU A 152 16.53 -14.67 -8.57
CA GLU A 152 17.44 -13.97 -9.49
C GLU A 152 16.93 -12.58 -9.90
N ASN A 153 15.64 -12.26 -9.66
CA ASN A 153 15.02 -11.05 -10.19
C ASN A 153 14.31 -10.23 -9.12
N THR A 154 14.96 -10.04 -7.98
CA THR A 154 14.45 -9.20 -6.89
C THR A 154 14.33 -7.73 -7.29
N SER A 155 13.53 -6.98 -6.54
CA SER A 155 13.37 -5.53 -6.70
C SER A 155 14.64 -4.79 -6.26
N ASP A 156 14.97 -3.69 -6.95
CA ASP A 156 16.11 -2.83 -6.62
C ASP A 156 15.79 -1.88 -5.46
N TYR A 157 14.52 -1.50 -5.32
CA TYR A 157 13.98 -0.67 -4.25
C TYR A 157 12.61 -1.19 -3.81
N LEU A 158 12.19 -0.79 -2.61
CA LEU A 158 10.82 -1.06 -2.13
C LEU A 158 9.99 0.21 -2.22
N ALA A 159 8.92 0.14 -3.02
CA ALA A 159 7.87 1.16 -3.05
C ALA A 159 6.75 0.78 -2.08
N PHE A 160 6.14 1.77 -1.45
CA PHE A 160 4.99 1.51 -0.59
C PHE A 160 4.04 2.70 -0.50
N SER A 161 2.77 2.39 -0.23
CA SER A 161 1.77 3.36 0.22
C SER A 161 1.73 3.39 1.74
N TYR A 162 1.62 4.60 2.30
CA TYR A 162 1.43 4.82 3.71
C TYR A 162 0.27 5.79 3.94
N TYR A 163 -0.74 5.37 4.67
CA TYR A 163 -1.89 6.23 4.99
C TYR A 163 -2.17 6.35 6.48
N ARG A 164 -1.81 5.34 7.26
CA ARG A 164 -2.16 5.25 8.69
C ARG A 164 -1.34 4.18 9.41
N THR A 165 -1.46 4.17 10.72
CA THR A 165 -1.10 3.04 11.57
C THR A 165 -2.35 2.37 12.14
N THR A 166 -2.16 1.20 12.73
CA THR A 166 -3.20 0.45 13.44
C THR A 166 -2.64 -0.09 14.74
N ALA A 167 -3.51 -0.58 15.62
CA ALA A 167 -3.10 -1.26 16.84
C ALA A 167 -3.67 -2.68 16.88
N PHE A 168 -2.88 -3.63 17.36
CA PHE A 168 -3.33 -4.98 17.68
C PHE A 168 -3.76 -5.02 19.15
N ASP A 169 -4.99 -5.44 19.40
CA ASP A 169 -5.57 -5.60 20.73
C ASP A 169 -6.19 -7.00 20.83
N ARG A 170 -5.65 -7.85 21.71
CA ARG A 170 -6.12 -9.21 21.93
C ARG A 170 -7.57 -9.30 22.42
N PHE A 171 -8.11 -8.23 22.97
CA PHE A 171 -9.49 -8.17 23.46
C PHE A 171 -10.47 -7.56 22.46
N SER A 172 -9.98 -7.00 21.36
CA SER A 172 -10.81 -6.41 20.32
C SER A 172 -10.73 -7.24 19.04
N PRO A 173 -11.32 -8.43 19.02
CA PRO A 173 -11.07 -9.42 17.99
C PRO A 173 -11.62 -9.08 16.60
N ASN A 174 -12.44 -8.03 16.44
CA ASN A 174 -13.30 -7.90 15.26
C ASN A 174 -13.40 -6.52 14.61
N THR A 175 -12.40 -5.66 14.71
CA THR A 175 -12.37 -4.47 13.85
C THR A 175 -11.57 -4.77 12.59
N THR A 176 -12.29 -5.15 11.54
CA THR A 176 -11.69 -5.33 10.21
C THR A 176 -11.23 -3.99 9.65
N THR A 177 -9.94 -3.89 9.33
CA THR A 177 -9.41 -2.79 8.53
C THR A 177 -9.50 -3.15 7.05
N THR A 178 -9.35 -2.16 6.19
CA THR A 178 -9.18 -2.37 4.74
C THR A 178 -8.09 -3.42 4.51
N GLY A 179 -8.46 -4.54 3.90
CA GLY A 179 -7.56 -5.69 3.71
C GLY A 179 -7.85 -6.90 4.60
N GLY A 180 -8.95 -6.92 5.36
CA GLY A 180 -9.40 -8.10 6.12
C GLY A 180 -8.58 -8.39 7.39
N GLN A 181 -7.85 -7.42 7.89
CA GLN A 181 -6.99 -7.57 9.06
C GLN A 181 -7.69 -7.02 10.31
N GLN A 182 -7.66 -7.80 11.39
CA GLN A 182 -8.13 -7.36 12.69
C GLN A 182 -7.18 -6.28 13.22
N ALA A 183 -7.69 -5.06 13.42
CA ALA A 183 -6.90 -3.99 14.00
C ALA A 183 -7.81 -3.00 14.72
N SER A 184 -7.36 -2.53 15.86
CA SER A 184 -8.01 -1.47 16.62
C SER A 184 -7.43 -0.12 16.22
N PRO A 185 -8.24 0.95 16.21
CA PRO A 185 -7.71 2.29 16.05
C PRO A 185 -6.87 2.65 17.28
N ASN A 186 -5.73 3.30 17.07
CA ASN A 186 -4.91 3.82 18.13
C ASN A 186 -5.70 4.92 18.90
N PRO A 187 -5.91 4.79 20.22
CA PRO A 187 -6.69 5.74 21.01
C PRO A 187 -5.99 7.09 21.21
N TYR A 188 -4.69 7.18 20.94
CA TYR A 188 -3.87 8.38 21.14
C TYR A 188 -3.77 9.26 19.88
N LEU A 189 -4.36 8.83 18.76
CA LEU A 189 -4.26 9.53 17.49
C LEU A 189 -5.60 10.11 17.06
N GLU A 190 -5.54 11.29 16.48
CA GLU A 190 -6.66 11.88 15.75
C GLU A 190 -7.04 11.03 14.56
N LYS A 191 -8.28 11.14 14.10
CA LYS A 191 -8.79 10.36 12.97
C LYS A 191 -9.35 11.25 11.88
N THR A 192 -9.20 10.81 10.65
CA THR A 192 -9.92 11.39 9.52
C THR A 192 -11.43 11.14 9.64
N PRO A 193 -12.29 11.84 8.87
CA PRO A 193 -13.74 11.55 8.82
C PRO A 193 -14.07 10.10 8.47
N TRP A 194 -13.17 9.38 7.79
CA TRP A 194 -13.29 7.94 7.49
C TRP A 194 -12.68 7.04 8.57
N GLY A 195 -12.38 7.58 9.76
CA GLY A 195 -11.89 6.82 10.91
C GLY A 195 -10.42 6.36 10.81
N TRP A 196 -9.66 6.89 9.86
CA TRP A 196 -8.24 6.53 9.73
C TRP A 196 -7.38 7.37 10.67
N PRO A 197 -6.56 6.73 11.53
CA PRO A 197 -5.62 7.46 12.37
C PRO A 197 -4.64 8.31 11.55
N ILE A 198 -4.37 9.52 12.01
CA ILE A 198 -3.37 10.44 11.44
C ILE A 198 -2.09 10.25 12.24
N ASP A 199 -1.07 9.66 11.63
CA ASP A 199 0.16 9.30 12.32
C ASP A 199 1.42 9.60 11.49
N PRO A 200 1.93 10.82 11.54
CA PRO A 200 3.18 11.18 10.89
C PRO A 200 4.39 10.42 11.44
N GLU A 201 4.48 10.20 12.76
CA GLU A 201 5.57 9.44 13.38
C GLU A 201 5.56 7.97 12.96
N GLY A 202 4.38 7.43 12.70
CA GLY A 202 4.22 6.09 12.15
C GLY A 202 4.85 5.93 10.76
N LEU A 203 4.88 6.98 9.94
CA LEU A 203 5.63 6.96 8.69
C LEU A 203 7.13 6.78 8.93
N ARG A 204 7.70 7.55 9.88
CA ARG A 204 9.11 7.41 10.27
C ARG A 204 9.41 6.03 10.82
N PHE A 205 8.52 5.49 11.67
CA PHE A 205 8.65 4.13 12.20
C PHE A 205 8.69 3.08 11.08
N VAL A 206 7.74 3.15 10.13
CA VAL A 206 7.68 2.22 8.98
C VAL A 206 8.92 2.33 8.10
N LEU A 207 9.42 3.55 7.84
CA LEU A 207 10.63 3.77 7.06
C LEU A 207 11.84 3.08 7.71
N ASN A 208 12.04 3.26 9.01
CA ASN A 208 13.12 2.60 9.74
C ASN A 208 12.99 1.08 9.69
N GLU A 209 11.80 0.55 10.00
CA GLU A 209 11.55 -0.89 10.00
C GLU A 209 11.84 -1.52 8.63
N LEU A 210 11.40 -0.90 7.55
CA LEU A 210 11.61 -1.41 6.19
C LEU A 210 13.07 -1.32 5.78
N TYR A 211 13.73 -0.23 6.11
CA TYR A 211 15.14 -0.06 5.77
C TYR A 211 16.02 -1.04 6.54
N ASP A 212 15.81 -1.19 7.85
CA ASP A 212 16.54 -2.19 8.67
C ASP A 212 16.32 -3.61 8.15
N ARG A 213 15.10 -3.90 7.65
CA ARG A 213 14.76 -5.23 7.17
C ARG A 213 15.38 -5.57 5.82
N TYR A 214 15.43 -4.63 4.89
CA TYR A 214 15.80 -4.92 3.50
C TYR A 214 17.11 -4.30 3.05
N GLN A 215 17.58 -3.25 3.69
CA GLN A 215 18.75 -2.47 3.28
C GLN A 215 18.71 -2.07 1.81
N LYS A 216 17.50 -1.74 1.32
CA LYS A 216 17.23 -1.26 -0.04
C LYS A 216 16.65 0.14 0.02
N PRO A 217 16.89 0.99 -0.99
CA PRO A 217 16.24 2.28 -1.07
C PRO A 217 14.72 2.15 -0.96
N LEU A 218 14.07 3.12 -0.31
CA LEU A 218 12.62 3.16 -0.11
C LEU A 218 11.99 4.28 -0.93
N PHE A 219 10.78 4.06 -1.43
CA PHE A 219 10.03 5.07 -2.14
C PHE A 219 8.58 5.12 -1.63
N ILE A 220 8.20 6.24 -1.02
CA ILE A 220 6.81 6.48 -0.64
C ILE A 220 6.08 6.94 -1.90
N VAL A 221 5.32 6.06 -2.54
CA VAL A 221 4.65 6.33 -3.81
C VAL A 221 3.19 6.73 -3.65
N GLU A 222 2.64 6.56 -2.45
CA GLU A 222 1.31 7.05 -2.08
C GLU A 222 1.28 7.46 -0.61
N ASN A 223 0.79 8.67 -0.34
CA ASN A 223 0.41 9.14 0.98
C ASN A 223 -0.64 10.24 0.81
N GLY A 224 -1.56 10.38 1.72
CA GLY A 224 -2.59 11.43 1.64
C GLY A 224 -3.73 11.22 2.60
N MET A 225 -4.58 12.22 2.68
CA MET A 225 -5.76 12.24 3.53
C MET A 225 -6.99 12.49 2.68
N GLY A 226 -7.93 11.52 2.70
CA GLY A 226 -9.26 11.72 2.14
C GLY A 226 -10.11 12.57 3.06
N ASN A 227 -10.74 13.60 2.51
CA ASN A 227 -11.69 14.44 3.24
C ASN A 227 -12.79 14.96 2.31
N ASP A 228 -13.89 15.44 2.89
CA ASP A 228 -14.97 16.09 2.17
C ASP A 228 -14.65 17.59 2.09
N ASP A 229 -14.25 18.03 0.90
CA ASP A 229 -13.88 19.41 0.65
C ASP A 229 -15.12 20.25 0.31
N ILE A 230 -15.25 21.41 0.93
CA ILE A 230 -16.36 22.32 0.74
C ILE A 230 -15.94 23.44 -0.23
N LEU A 231 -16.70 23.59 -1.31
CA LEU A 231 -16.53 24.70 -2.25
C LEU A 231 -17.29 25.93 -1.76
N GLU A 232 -16.55 26.97 -1.34
CA GLU A 232 -17.11 28.24 -0.91
C GLU A 232 -16.55 29.38 -1.75
N ASN A 233 -17.39 30.22 -2.33
CA ASN A 233 -16.97 31.37 -3.14
C ASN A 233 -15.97 31.04 -4.26
N ASN A 234 -16.06 29.83 -4.80
CA ASN A 234 -15.14 29.29 -5.82
C ASN A 234 -13.70 29.02 -5.31
N GLU A 235 -13.54 28.82 -4.01
CA GLU A 235 -12.30 28.50 -3.31
C GLU A 235 -12.50 27.25 -2.45
N ILE A 236 -11.39 26.51 -2.20
CA ILE A 236 -11.34 25.35 -1.31
C ILE A 236 -10.23 25.57 -0.29
N HIS A 237 -10.65 25.72 0.97
CA HIS A 237 -9.74 25.87 2.11
C HIS A 237 -9.47 24.50 2.75
N ASP A 238 -8.31 23.92 2.51
CA ASP A 238 -7.95 22.57 2.95
C ASP A 238 -6.71 22.54 3.86
N ASP A 239 -6.68 23.43 4.87
CA ASP A 239 -5.61 23.55 5.87
C ASP A 239 -5.30 22.23 6.57
N TYR A 240 -6.31 21.38 6.78
CA TYR A 240 -6.14 20.04 7.33
C TYR A 240 -5.22 19.17 6.44
N ARG A 241 -5.32 19.27 5.09
CA ARG A 241 -4.46 18.55 4.15
C ARG A 241 -3.06 19.12 4.17
N ILE A 242 -2.94 20.45 4.20
CA ILE A 242 -1.65 21.14 4.34
C ILE A 242 -0.94 20.67 5.62
N SER A 243 -1.65 20.65 6.76
CA SER A 243 -1.12 20.19 8.04
C SER A 243 -0.72 18.71 7.99
N TYR A 244 -1.56 17.84 7.44
CA TYR A 244 -1.30 16.42 7.29
C TYR A 244 0.00 16.18 6.52
N ILE A 245 0.12 16.73 5.30
CA ILE A 245 1.30 16.51 4.45
C ILE A 245 2.54 17.12 5.09
N ARG A 246 2.46 18.35 5.60
CA ARG A 246 3.60 19.02 6.27
C ARG A 246 4.16 18.19 7.42
N ASN A 247 3.29 17.59 8.24
CA ASN A 247 3.73 16.78 9.37
C ASN A 247 4.35 15.46 8.92
N HIS A 248 3.81 14.80 7.89
CA HIS A 248 4.42 13.59 7.32
C HIS A 248 5.80 13.90 6.69
N ILE A 249 5.94 15.00 5.97
CA ILE A 249 7.24 15.42 5.40
C ILE A 249 8.26 15.76 6.50
N LYS A 250 7.84 16.32 7.63
CA LYS A 250 8.76 16.55 8.78
C LYS A 250 9.33 15.23 9.31
N GLU A 251 8.48 14.20 9.44
CA GLU A 251 8.94 12.89 9.93
C GLU A 251 9.75 12.14 8.88
N LEU A 252 9.40 12.26 7.60
CA LEU A 252 10.22 11.78 6.49
C LEU A 252 11.62 12.41 6.52
N LYS A 253 11.70 13.73 6.73
CA LYS A 253 12.98 14.43 6.85
C LYS A 253 13.83 13.89 8.01
N LYS A 254 13.21 13.62 9.18
CA LYS A 254 13.92 12.99 10.32
C LYS A 254 14.44 11.59 9.96
N ALA A 255 13.64 10.77 9.27
CA ALA A 255 14.08 9.45 8.83
C ALA A 255 15.34 9.54 7.95
N ILE A 256 15.41 10.51 7.04
CA ILE A 256 16.57 10.72 6.17
C ILE A 256 17.78 11.30 6.94
N GLU A 257 17.57 12.40 7.67
CA GLU A 257 18.65 13.19 8.25
C GLU A 257 19.19 12.60 9.56
N ILE A 258 18.31 12.06 10.39
CA ILE A 258 18.67 11.51 11.71
C ILE A 258 18.91 10.01 11.62
N ASP A 259 17.94 9.27 11.05
CA ASP A 259 17.94 7.80 11.06
C ASP A 259 18.72 7.21 9.89
N ARG A 260 19.13 8.03 8.91
CA ARG A 260 19.94 7.62 7.74
C ARG A 260 19.25 6.61 6.83
N VAL A 261 17.94 6.66 6.76
CA VAL A 261 17.17 5.84 5.82
C VAL A 261 17.40 6.37 4.40
N ASP A 262 17.72 5.46 3.47
CA ASP A 262 17.85 5.79 2.06
C ASP A 262 16.45 5.88 1.41
N VAL A 263 16.02 7.11 1.09
CA VAL A 263 14.71 7.39 0.50
C VAL A 263 14.88 8.03 -0.87
N LEU A 264 14.36 7.36 -1.90
CA LEU A 264 14.37 7.83 -3.28
C LEU A 264 13.43 9.02 -3.53
N GLY A 265 12.30 9.04 -2.83
CA GLY A 265 11.31 10.08 -3.03
C GLY A 265 10.01 9.87 -2.28
N TYR A 266 9.12 10.84 -2.46
CA TYR A 266 7.79 10.88 -1.89
C TYR A 266 6.83 11.45 -2.93
N THR A 267 5.73 10.75 -3.17
CA THR A 267 4.64 11.23 -4.02
C THR A 267 3.31 11.11 -3.27
N PRO A 268 2.53 12.18 -3.20
CA PRO A 268 1.20 12.12 -2.62
C PRO A 268 0.22 11.38 -3.53
N TRP A 269 -0.81 10.79 -2.93
CA TRP A 269 -1.91 10.18 -3.68
C TRP A 269 -2.87 11.23 -4.21
N GLY A 270 -3.05 11.23 -5.54
CA GLY A 270 -4.03 12.05 -6.21
C GLY A 270 -3.58 13.51 -6.41
N CYS A 271 -3.05 13.88 -7.59
CA CYS A 271 -2.82 15.29 -7.93
C CYS A 271 -4.13 16.06 -8.14
N ILE A 272 -5.16 15.38 -8.63
CA ILE A 272 -6.54 15.88 -8.78
C ILE A 272 -7.51 14.93 -8.06
N ASP A 273 -8.70 15.43 -7.70
CA ASP A 273 -9.72 14.58 -7.10
C ASP A 273 -10.19 13.51 -8.09
N ILE A 274 -10.27 12.28 -7.58
CA ILE A 274 -10.77 11.11 -8.28
C ILE A 274 -11.70 10.34 -7.35
N VAL A 275 -12.51 9.45 -7.92
CA VAL A 275 -13.33 8.52 -7.14
C VAL A 275 -12.42 7.67 -6.26
N SER A 276 -12.73 7.61 -4.97
CA SER A 276 -11.97 6.78 -4.02
C SER A 276 -12.03 5.31 -4.38
N ALA A 277 -10.88 4.67 -4.58
CA ALA A 277 -10.81 3.24 -4.90
C ALA A 277 -11.35 2.36 -3.76
N GLY A 278 -11.20 2.81 -2.50
CA GLY A 278 -11.62 2.03 -1.34
C GLY A 278 -13.10 2.13 -0.99
N THR A 279 -13.78 3.24 -1.35
CA THR A 279 -15.19 3.48 -0.94
C THR A 279 -16.13 3.73 -2.11
N GLY A 280 -15.61 4.00 -3.32
CA GLY A 280 -16.42 4.35 -4.48
C GLY A 280 -17.04 5.75 -4.42
N GLU A 281 -16.58 6.59 -3.48
CA GLU A 281 -17.11 7.93 -3.23
C GLU A 281 -16.23 9.00 -3.87
N MET A 282 -16.84 9.96 -4.57
CA MET A 282 -16.14 11.13 -5.08
C MET A 282 -15.87 12.16 -3.97
N LYS A 283 -16.75 12.25 -2.98
CA LYS A 283 -16.59 13.17 -1.83
C LYS A 283 -15.38 12.87 -0.96
N LYS A 284 -14.85 11.63 -0.97
CA LYS A 284 -13.60 11.27 -0.30
C LYS A 284 -12.41 11.75 -1.11
N ARG A 285 -12.15 13.04 -1.06
CA ARG A 285 -11.19 13.76 -1.91
C ARG A 285 -9.79 13.72 -1.34
N TYR A 286 -8.81 13.43 -2.20
CA TYR A 286 -7.38 13.41 -1.86
C TYR A 286 -6.56 14.47 -2.60
N GLY A 287 -7.07 14.94 -3.73
CA GLY A 287 -6.33 15.78 -4.66
C GLY A 287 -6.02 17.19 -4.14
N PHE A 288 -5.07 17.84 -4.79
CA PHE A 288 -4.72 19.25 -4.64
C PHE A 288 -5.54 20.14 -5.58
N VAL A 289 -6.21 19.52 -6.53
CA VAL A 289 -7.15 20.16 -7.45
C VAL A 289 -8.53 19.54 -7.24
N TYR A 290 -9.46 20.36 -6.82
CA TYR A 290 -10.86 19.97 -6.69
C TYR A 290 -11.48 19.71 -8.06
N VAL A 291 -12.29 18.68 -8.15
CA VAL A 291 -13.14 18.40 -9.33
C VAL A 291 -14.58 18.52 -8.92
N ASP A 292 -15.31 19.42 -9.57
CA ASP A 292 -16.74 19.62 -9.35
C ASP A 292 -17.55 18.43 -9.88
N LEU A 293 -17.65 17.40 -9.05
CA LEU A 293 -18.36 16.15 -9.28
C LEU A 293 -18.82 15.60 -7.92
N ASP A 294 -20.08 15.14 -7.85
CA ASP A 294 -20.62 14.48 -6.67
C ASP A 294 -20.56 12.93 -6.81
N ASP A 295 -21.00 12.22 -5.75
CA ASP A 295 -21.03 10.76 -5.70
C ASP A 295 -22.05 10.14 -6.70
N LEU A 296 -22.96 10.93 -7.26
CA LEU A 296 -23.96 10.52 -8.25
C LEU A 296 -23.53 10.84 -9.69
N GLY A 297 -22.32 11.37 -9.88
CA GLY A 297 -21.78 11.76 -11.16
C GLY A 297 -22.32 13.10 -11.69
N LYS A 298 -22.90 13.93 -10.82
CA LYS A 298 -23.40 15.27 -11.18
C LYS A 298 -22.34 16.31 -10.84
N GLY A 299 -22.19 17.30 -11.73
CA GLY A 299 -21.27 18.40 -11.58
C GLY A 299 -20.79 18.92 -12.94
N SER A 300 -20.07 20.02 -12.94
CA SER A 300 -19.55 20.64 -14.15
C SER A 300 -18.20 20.08 -14.60
N LEU A 301 -17.56 19.23 -13.80
CA LEU A 301 -16.17 18.76 -13.95
C LEU A 301 -15.13 19.89 -13.95
N LYS A 302 -15.50 21.10 -13.51
CA LYS A 302 -14.56 22.22 -13.36
C LYS A 302 -13.46 21.84 -12.36
N ARG A 303 -12.21 22.22 -12.68
CA ARG A 303 -11.04 22.04 -11.81
C ARG A 303 -10.74 23.35 -11.11
N ILE A 304 -10.61 23.28 -9.78
CA ILE A 304 -10.30 24.42 -8.93
C ILE A 304 -9.10 24.05 -8.07
N LYS A 305 -8.07 24.90 -8.07
CA LYS A 305 -6.92 24.69 -7.18
C LYS A 305 -7.37 24.85 -5.73
N LYS A 306 -6.96 23.93 -4.87
CA LYS A 306 -7.14 24.05 -3.41
C LYS A 306 -5.98 24.85 -2.82
N ASP A 307 -6.08 25.27 -1.56
CA ASP A 307 -4.98 25.98 -0.89
C ASP A 307 -3.73 25.10 -0.80
N SER A 308 -3.90 23.79 -0.61
CA SER A 308 -2.80 22.81 -0.63
C SER A 308 -2.08 22.69 -1.97
N PHE A 309 -2.63 23.18 -3.07
CA PHE A 309 -1.95 23.19 -4.39
C PHE A 309 -0.63 23.96 -4.37
N LEU A 310 -0.47 24.93 -3.49
CA LEU A 310 0.77 25.71 -3.35
C LEU A 310 1.83 25.02 -2.48
N LEU A 311 1.50 23.86 -1.91
CA LEU A 311 2.41 23.10 -1.06
C LEU A 311 3.31 22.14 -1.87
N VAL A 312 2.88 21.71 -3.05
CA VAL A 312 3.52 20.71 -3.89
C VAL A 312 4.18 21.27 -5.15
#